data_a0c18cecafaeb7385a91f12e89f56977
#
_entry.id   a0c18cecafaeb7385a91f12e89f56977
#
_cell.length_a   1.000
_cell.length_b   1.000
_cell.length_c   1.000
_cell.angle_alpha   90.00
_cell.angle_beta   90.00
_cell.angle_gamma   90.00
#
_symmetry.space_group_name_H-M   'P 1'
#
loop_
_entity.id
_entity.type
_entity.pdbx_description
1 polymer ?
#
loop_
_entity_poly.entity_id
_entity_poly.type
_entity_poly.pdbx_seq_one_letter_code
_entity_poly.pdbx_strand_id
1 'polypeptide(L)'
;YVMGKIYGGVVNATHRSLNNTLAIRGFNTKVGEIDNASVQNLHFYIPAGTTGAVRDTMLYIKKITDPGKSISGMNIGVGLAGNRPTLSVGDTVSLIKTYKNDSTADADAVPLTTGDLVNRTEGMQGVSLRYGFDLMKRADNELVAKVNSVALNEQTKSLVETRAASAALINSGADLLTDSSMNAAIEAASVAPRTVPGGSNDFNLWAAQGGSSLRLNSGSHVDAKGWNINLGFAKKAAAGRNTITYGP
;
A
#
# COMPACT_ATOMS: atom_id res chain seq x y z
N TYR A 1 -24.95 18.54 -6.32
CA TYR A 1 -25.67 18.68 -7.60
C TYR A 1 -25.06 19.83 -8.40
N VAL A 2 -24.54 19.56 -9.59
CA VAL A 2 -23.99 20.57 -10.50
C VAL A 2 -24.91 20.62 -11.72
N MET A 3 -25.71 21.68 -11.81
CA MET A 3 -26.63 21.86 -12.95
C MET A 3 -25.93 22.27 -14.26
N GLY A 4 -24.70 22.77 -14.14
CA GLY A 4 -23.91 23.25 -15.27
C GLY A 4 -23.05 22.18 -15.91
N LYS A 5 -22.23 22.63 -16.86
CA LYS A 5 -21.23 21.83 -17.54
C LYS A 5 -19.92 21.81 -16.74
N ILE A 6 -19.31 20.63 -16.61
CA ILE A 6 -17.99 20.46 -16.03
C ILE A 6 -16.95 20.49 -17.16
N TYR A 7 -15.97 21.38 -17.01
CA TYR A 7 -14.82 21.52 -17.87
C TYR A 7 -13.56 21.12 -17.14
N GLY A 8 -12.66 20.46 -17.82
CA GLY A 8 -11.36 20.01 -17.29
C GLY A 8 -10.25 21.08 -17.37
N GLY A 9 -10.60 22.34 -17.48
CA GLY A 9 -9.68 23.47 -17.58
C GLY A 9 -10.08 24.43 -18.67
N VAL A 10 -9.83 25.71 -18.44
CA VAL A 10 -10.16 26.74 -19.42
C VAL A 10 -9.13 26.81 -20.47
N VAL A 11 -9.63 26.95 -21.67
CA VAL A 11 -8.78 27.03 -22.77
C VAL A 11 -9.41 27.88 -23.84
N ASN A 12 -8.63 28.76 -24.40
CA ASN A 12 -8.98 29.33 -25.68
C ASN A 12 -8.81 28.23 -26.75
N ALA A 13 -9.38 28.40 -27.92
CA ALA A 13 -9.57 27.35 -28.93
C ALA A 13 -8.32 26.54 -29.36
N THR A 14 -7.14 26.93 -28.93
CA THR A 14 -5.85 26.36 -29.33
C THR A 14 -5.10 25.56 -28.26
N HIS A 15 -5.45 25.71 -26.97
CA HIS A 15 -4.74 25.03 -25.87
C HIS A 15 -5.73 24.32 -24.97
N ARG A 16 -5.79 23.01 -25.02
CA ARG A 16 -6.55 22.16 -24.11
C ARG A 16 -5.66 21.70 -22.98
N SER A 17 -6.10 21.86 -21.74
CA SER A 17 -5.42 21.25 -20.62
C SER A 17 -5.52 19.73 -20.75
N LEU A 18 -4.38 19.05 -20.69
CA LEU A 18 -4.29 17.60 -20.80
C LEU A 18 -4.26 16.97 -19.39
N ASN A 19 -4.73 15.72 -19.29
CA ASN A 19 -4.73 14.92 -18.06
C ASN A 19 -5.62 15.45 -16.92
N ASN A 20 -6.73 16.13 -17.26
CA ASN A 20 -7.69 16.54 -16.26
C ASN A 20 -8.44 15.32 -15.69
N THR A 21 -8.54 15.28 -14.37
CA THR A 21 -9.21 14.21 -13.64
C THR A 21 -10.44 14.74 -12.89
N LEU A 22 -11.57 14.11 -13.11
CA LEU A 22 -12.78 14.29 -12.31
C LEU A 22 -12.88 13.14 -11.31
N ALA A 23 -12.78 13.46 -10.02
CA ALA A 23 -12.86 12.48 -8.95
C ALA A 23 -14.26 12.46 -8.32
N ILE A 24 -14.92 11.32 -8.32
CA ILE A 24 -16.25 11.10 -7.73
C ILE A 24 -16.07 10.28 -6.45
N ARG A 25 -16.52 10.81 -5.32
CA ARG A 25 -16.30 10.23 -3.98
C ARG A 25 -17.57 9.79 -3.25
N GLY A 26 -18.71 9.79 -3.90
CA GLY A 26 -19.99 9.43 -3.28
C GLY A 26 -20.98 8.93 -4.30
N PHE A 27 -22.08 8.39 -3.79
CA PHE A 27 -23.22 8.01 -4.61
C PHE A 27 -24.12 9.20 -4.89
N ASN A 28 -24.98 9.06 -5.90
CA ASN A 28 -26.00 10.04 -6.27
C ASN A 28 -25.45 11.42 -6.65
N THR A 29 -24.20 11.49 -7.11
CA THR A 29 -23.64 12.70 -7.69
C THR A 29 -24.31 12.97 -9.03
N LYS A 30 -24.93 14.13 -9.19
CA LYS A 30 -25.62 14.53 -10.42
C LYS A 30 -24.92 15.68 -11.10
N VAL A 31 -24.66 15.56 -12.39
CA VAL A 31 -24.07 16.61 -13.22
C VAL A 31 -24.94 16.85 -14.46
N GLY A 32 -25.04 18.11 -14.87
CA GLY A 32 -25.77 18.48 -16.08
C GLY A 32 -25.05 18.02 -17.34
N GLU A 33 -23.78 18.35 -17.46
CA GLU A 33 -22.98 18.00 -18.64
C GLU A 33 -21.50 17.79 -18.26
N ILE A 34 -20.84 16.86 -18.92
CA ILE A 34 -19.39 16.70 -18.88
C ILE A 34 -18.84 16.96 -20.28
N ASP A 35 -17.80 17.79 -20.34
CA ASP A 35 -17.02 17.99 -21.55
C ASP A 35 -15.96 16.90 -21.69
N ASN A 36 -16.29 15.85 -22.41
CA ASN A 36 -15.41 14.71 -22.64
C ASN A 36 -14.14 15.06 -23.46
N ALA A 37 -14.09 16.24 -24.08
CA ALA A 37 -12.89 16.72 -24.75
C ALA A 37 -11.87 17.34 -23.77
N SER A 38 -12.31 17.81 -22.62
CA SER A 38 -11.47 18.47 -21.62
C SER A 38 -11.29 17.69 -20.31
N VAL A 39 -12.11 16.65 -20.09
CA VAL A 39 -11.97 15.71 -18.96
C VAL A 39 -11.51 14.36 -19.53
N GLN A 40 -10.27 14.01 -19.30
CA GLN A 40 -9.67 12.76 -19.83
C GLN A 40 -9.74 11.61 -18.85
N ASN A 41 -9.84 11.90 -17.55
CA ASN A 41 -9.82 10.87 -16.52
C ASN A 41 -11.05 10.99 -15.61
N LEU A 42 -11.76 9.89 -15.40
CA LEU A 42 -12.81 9.74 -14.39
C LEU A 42 -12.32 8.78 -13.30
N HIS A 43 -12.21 9.24 -12.08
CA HIS A 43 -11.78 8.42 -10.97
C HIS A 43 -12.89 8.28 -9.94
N PHE A 44 -13.34 7.05 -9.72
CA PHE A 44 -14.39 6.71 -8.79
C PHE A 44 -13.79 6.16 -7.50
N TYR A 45 -14.07 6.81 -6.37
CA TYR A 45 -13.72 6.31 -5.04
C TYR A 45 -14.96 5.76 -4.39
N ILE A 46 -15.14 4.44 -4.43
CA ILE A 46 -16.30 3.75 -3.84
C ILE A 46 -16.27 4.00 -2.33
N PRO A 47 -17.35 4.54 -1.73
CA PRO A 47 -17.39 4.86 -0.30
C PRO A 47 -17.18 3.63 0.59
N ALA A 48 -16.61 3.87 1.77
CA ALA A 48 -16.46 2.84 2.78
C ALA A 48 -17.83 2.27 3.19
N GLY A 49 -17.89 0.96 3.42
CA GLY A 49 -19.13 0.28 3.79
C GLY A 49 -20.04 -0.09 2.61
N THR A 50 -19.64 0.22 1.36
CA THR A 50 -20.36 -0.24 0.18
C THR A 50 -20.33 -1.76 0.09
N THR A 51 -21.48 -2.38 -0.10
CA THR A 51 -21.65 -3.83 -0.34
C THR A 51 -22.17 -4.07 -1.75
N GLY A 52 -22.04 -5.28 -2.26
CA GLY A 52 -22.49 -5.65 -3.61
C GLY A 52 -24.01 -5.51 -3.86
N ALA A 53 -24.78 -5.23 -2.83
CA ALA A 53 -26.23 -4.98 -2.94
C ALA A 53 -26.58 -3.51 -3.20
N VAL A 54 -25.61 -2.60 -3.27
CA VAL A 54 -25.85 -1.18 -3.48
C VAL A 54 -26.44 -0.95 -4.88
N ARG A 55 -27.63 -0.35 -4.92
CA ARG A 55 -28.34 -0.03 -6.16
C ARG A 55 -28.07 1.40 -6.65
N ASP A 56 -27.42 2.22 -5.84
CA ASP A 56 -27.15 3.59 -6.19
C ASP A 56 -25.99 3.71 -7.17
N THR A 57 -26.12 4.66 -8.07
CA THR A 57 -25.07 5.01 -9.04
C THR A 57 -24.20 6.13 -8.48
N MET A 58 -22.90 6.05 -8.70
CA MET A 58 -21.99 7.10 -8.23
C MET A 58 -22.17 8.40 -8.98
N LEU A 59 -22.31 8.36 -10.31
CA LEU A 59 -22.41 9.55 -11.15
C LEU A 59 -23.59 9.45 -12.12
N TYR A 60 -24.48 10.42 -12.04
CA TYR A 60 -25.55 10.63 -13.02
C TYR A 60 -25.20 11.79 -13.94
N ILE A 61 -25.24 11.57 -15.24
CA ILE A 61 -24.90 12.56 -16.27
C ILE A 61 -26.12 12.81 -17.16
N LYS A 62 -26.56 14.08 -17.29
CA LYS A 62 -27.69 14.44 -18.14
C LYS A 62 -27.29 14.52 -19.62
N LYS A 63 -26.11 15.05 -19.89
CA LYS A 63 -25.60 15.27 -21.24
C LYS A 63 -24.09 15.12 -21.31
N ILE A 64 -23.61 14.56 -22.40
CA ILE A 64 -22.20 14.50 -22.76
C ILE A 64 -22.01 15.33 -24.01
N THR A 65 -20.97 16.17 -24.08
CA THR A 65 -20.76 17.13 -25.16
C THR A 65 -20.73 16.47 -26.53
N ASP A 66 -20.08 15.33 -26.65
CA ASP A 66 -20.04 14.53 -27.88
C ASP A 66 -20.66 13.15 -27.60
N PRO A 67 -21.95 12.97 -27.82
CA PRO A 67 -22.61 11.69 -27.55
C PRO A 67 -22.08 10.55 -28.41
N GLY A 68 -21.52 10.82 -29.58
CA GLY A 68 -20.89 9.80 -30.43
C GLY A 68 -19.59 9.25 -29.87
N LYS A 69 -18.93 9.97 -28.96
CA LYS A 69 -17.70 9.55 -28.26
C LYS A 69 -17.94 9.28 -26.79
N SER A 70 -18.92 9.92 -26.18
CA SER A 70 -19.38 9.71 -24.82
C SER A 70 -18.21 9.57 -23.82
N ILE A 71 -17.97 8.36 -23.29
CA ILE A 71 -16.84 8.05 -22.41
C ILE A 71 -15.68 7.38 -23.16
N SER A 72 -15.78 7.25 -24.47
CA SER A 72 -14.69 6.72 -25.32
C SER A 72 -13.43 7.61 -25.20
N GLY A 73 -12.30 6.98 -25.04
CA GLY A 73 -11.02 7.68 -24.82
C GLY A 73 -10.84 8.27 -23.41
N MET A 74 -11.79 8.11 -22.50
CA MET A 74 -11.60 8.46 -21.10
C MET A 74 -10.97 7.30 -20.34
N ASN A 75 -10.02 7.62 -19.47
CA ASN A 75 -9.46 6.66 -18.51
C ASN A 75 -10.38 6.57 -17.30
N ILE A 76 -10.89 5.38 -17.02
CA ILE A 76 -11.73 5.15 -15.84
C ILE A 76 -10.93 4.39 -14.79
N GLY A 77 -10.68 5.06 -13.67
CA GLY A 77 -10.07 4.48 -12.49
C GLY A 77 -11.12 4.20 -11.40
N VAL A 78 -10.96 3.11 -10.67
CA VAL A 78 -11.79 2.76 -9.54
C VAL A 78 -10.92 2.50 -8.32
N GLY A 79 -11.19 3.18 -7.24
CA GLY A 79 -10.56 2.98 -5.93
C GLY A 79 -11.61 2.77 -4.85
N LEU A 80 -11.20 2.30 -3.69
CA LEU A 80 -12.07 2.12 -2.53
C LEU A 80 -11.63 3.03 -1.39
N ALA A 81 -12.60 3.69 -0.78
CA ALA A 81 -12.37 4.45 0.45
C ALA A 81 -12.43 3.51 1.66
N GLY A 82 -11.72 3.91 2.73
CA GLY A 82 -11.73 3.16 4.00
C GLY A 82 -10.72 2.01 4.04
N ASN A 83 -10.69 1.32 5.18
CA ASN A 83 -9.70 0.30 5.52
C ASN A 83 -10.32 -1.09 5.76
N ARG A 84 -11.63 -1.24 5.59
CA ARG A 84 -12.32 -2.53 5.77
C ARG A 84 -12.84 -3.02 4.42
N PRO A 85 -12.50 -4.24 4.02
CA PRO A 85 -13.04 -4.84 2.80
C PRO A 85 -14.54 -5.09 2.99
N THR A 86 -15.35 -4.59 2.06
CA THR A 86 -16.80 -4.78 2.06
C THR A 86 -17.30 -5.34 0.73
N LEU A 87 -16.48 -5.25 -0.31
CA LEU A 87 -16.76 -5.85 -1.61
C LEU A 87 -16.05 -7.19 -1.74
N SER A 88 -16.77 -8.14 -2.32
CA SER A 88 -16.31 -9.49 -2.64
C SER A 88 -16.21 -9.69 -4.16
N VAL A 89 -15.47 -10.70 -4.58
CA VAL A 89 -15.42 -11.09 -6.00
C VAL A 89 -16.84 -11.40 -6.49
N GLY A 90 -17.21 -10.78 -7.61
CA GLY A 90 -18.54 -10.86 -8.20
C GLY A 90 -19.45 -9.68 -7.89
N ASP A 91 -19.16 -8.89 -6.85
CA ASP A 91 -19.93 -7.69 -6.53
C ASP A 91 -19.83 -6.65 -7.65
N THR A 92 -20.92 -5.89 -7.81
CA THR A 92 -21.05 -4.90 -8.89
C THR A 92 -21.44 -3.56 -8.33
N VAL A 93 -20.74 -2.51 -8.75
CA VAL A 93 -21.02 -1.12 -8.39
C VAL A 93 -21.35 -0.32 -9.64
N SER A 94 -22.47 0.41 -9.62
CA SER A 94 -22.84 1.30 -10.71
C SER A 94 -22.02 2.59 -10.66
N LEU A 95 -21.21 2.82 -11.70
CA LEU A 95 -20.32 3.98 -11.76
C LEU A 95 -20.98 5.18 -12.43
N ILE A 96 -21.53 4.98 -13.62
CA ILE A 96 -22.12 6.03 -14.44
C ILE A 96 -23.50 5.59 -14.92
N LYS A 97 -24.45 6.51 -14.84
CA LYS A 97 -25.74 6.37 -15.49
C LYS A 97 -26.13 7.68 -16.15
N THR A 98 -26.51 7.61 -17.42
CA THR A 98 -27.08 8.78 -18.10
C THR A 98 -28.57 8.88 -17.86
N TYR A 99 -29.11 10.09 -17.79
CA TYR A 99 -30.53 10.36 -17.59
C TYR A 99 -30.98 11.56 -18.43
N LYS A 100 -32.27 11.61 -18.80
CA LYS A 100 -32.80 12.68 -19.65
C LYS A 100 -33.45 13.81 -18.83
N ASN A 101 -34.31 13.43 -17.93
CA ASN A 101 -35.02 14.38 -17.06
C ASN A 101 -34.98 13.81 -15.64
N ASP A 102 -34.85 14.47 -14.62
CA ASP A 102 -34.73 14.07 -13.20
C ASP A 102 -35.24 12.67 -12.78
N SER A 103 -35.63 11.83 -13.74
CA SER A 103 -36.05 10.44 -13.59
C SER A 103 -34.85 9.51 -13.76
N THR A 104 -34.66 8.63 -12.80
CA THR A 104 -33.58 7.63 -12.80
C THR A 104 -33.89 6.40 -13.69
N ALA A 105 -35.06 6.37 -14.31
CA ALA A 105 -35.58 5.22 -15.06
C ALA A 105 -35.84 5.53 -16.54
N ASP A 106 -35.06 6.40 -17.16
CA ASP A 106 -35.38 6.94 -18.47
C ASP A 106 -34.94 6.02 -19.62
N ALA A 107 -35.92 5.48 -20.35
CA ALA A 107 -35.68 4.73 -21.58
C ALA A 107 -35.03 5.57 -22.71
N ASP A 108 -35.12 6.88 -22.61
CA ASP A 108 -34.58 7.85 -23.59
C ASP A 108 -33.23 8.46 -23.16
N ALA A 109 -32.56 7.87 -22.17
CA ALA A 109 -31.26 8.34 -21.73
C ALA A 109 -30.20 8.18 -22.86
N VAL A 110 -29.29 9.14 -22.93
CA VAL A 110 -28.23 9.11 -23.94
C VAL A 110 -27.39 7.83 -23.78
N PRO A 111 -27.23 7.01 -24.83
CA PRO A 111 -26.44 5.80 -24.71
C PRO A 111 -24.98 6.11 -24.40
N LEU A 112 -24.37 5.30 -23.54
CA LEU A 112 -22.93 5.36 -23.29
C LEU A 112 -22.18 4.66 -24.42
N THR A 113 -21.31 5.38 -25.09
CA THR A 113 -20.39 4.82 -26.07
C THR A 113 -19.09 4.49 -25.35
N THR A 114 -18.72 3.22 -25.32
CA THR A 114 -17.55 2.74 -24.56
C THR A 114 -16.30 2.56 -25.43
N GLY A 115 -16.41 2.62 -26.74
CA GLY A 115 -15.30 2.59 -27.69
C GLY A 115 -14.02 1.95 -27.16
N ASP A 116 -12.97 2.74 -27.04
CA ASP A 116 -11.65 2.32 -26.56
C ASP A 116 -11.53 2.26 -25.03
N LEU A 117 -12.63 2.05 -24.31
CA LEU A 117 -12.60 1.90 -22.85
C LEU A 117 -11.75 0.71 -22.45
N VAL A 118 -10.84 0.91 -21.52
CA VAL A 118 -10.09 -0.19 -20.92
C VAL A 118 -11.06 -1.04 -20.11
N ASN A 119 -11.24 -2.30 -20.50
CA ASN A 119 -12.20 -3.20 -19.86
C ASN A 119 -11.81 -3.64 -18.45
N ARG A 120 -10.59 -3.31 -18.00
CA ARG A 120 -10.09 -3.66 -16.67
C ARG A 120 -9.40 -2.48 -16.04
N THR A 121 -9.61 -2.32 -14.74
CA THR A 121 -8.90 -1.36 -13.91
C THR A 121 -8.56 -1.98 -12.57
N GLU A 122 -7.54 -1.44 -11.92
CA GLU A 122 -7.15 -1.86 -10.59
C GLU A 122 -7.29 -0.68 -9.63
N GLY A 123 -7.68 -0.99 -8.39
CA GLY A 123 -7.82 0.00 -7.34
C GLY A 123 -7.28 -0.50 -6.02
N MET A 124 -6.79 0.43 -5.21
CA MET A 124 -6.30 0.13 -3.88
C MET A 124 -7.38 0.44 -2.85
N GLN A 125 -7.43 -0.38 -1.79
CA GLN A 125 -8.12 -0.07 -0.56
C GLN A 125 -7.12 0.02 0.58
N GLY A 126 -6.90 1.23 1.07
CA GLY A 126 -5.79 1.50 1.97
C GLY A 126 -4.46 1.14 1.30
N VAL A 127 -3.52 0.62 2.08
CA VAL A 127 -2.21 0.18 1.59
C VAL A 127 -2.12 -1.33 1.38
N SER A 128 -3.09 -2.10 1.88
CA SER A 128 -2.97 -3.54 2.06
C SER A 128 -3.72 -4.37 1.03
N LEU A 129 -4.77 -3.84 0.43
CA LEU A 129 -5.62 -4.59 -0.50
C LEU A 129 -5.59 -3.97 -1.90
N ARG A 130 -5.52 -4.84 -2.89
CA ARG A 130 -5.64 -4.53 -4.31
C ARG A 130 -6.88 -5.23 -4.85
N TYR A 131 -7.73 -4.46 -5.50
CA TYR A 131 -8.92 -4.91 -6.19
C TYR A 131 -8.74 -4.83 -7.69
N GLY A 132 -9.13 -5.86 -8.40
CA GLY A 132 -9.31 -5.82 -9.84
C GLY A 132 -10.79 -5.63 -10.18
N PHE A 133 -11.07 -4.80 -11.18
CA PHE A 133 -12.42 -4.52 -11.66
C PHE A 133 -12.50 -4.74 -13.16
N ASP A 134 -13.55 -5.42 -13.58
CA ASP A 134 -13.99 -5.43 -14.97
C ASP A 134 -15.01 -4.31 -15.17
N LEU A 135 -14.76 -3.43 -16.12
CA LEU A 135 -15.68 -2.37 -16.52
C LEU A 135 -16.58 -2.89 -17.63
N MET A 136 -17.89 -2.82 -17.42
CA MET A 136 -18.86 -3.33 -18.39
C MET A 136 -20.13 -2.49 -18.44
N LYS A 137 -20.79 -2.48 -19.58
CA LYS A 137 -22.14 -1.93 -19.69
C LYS A 137 -23.14 -2.94 -19.13
N ARG A 138 -23.94 -2.52 -18.16
CA ARG A 138 -25.09 -3.31 -17.67
C ARG A 138 -26.35 -3.00 -18.47
N ALA A 139 -26.47 -1.76 -18.94
CA ALA A 139 -27.50 -1.30 -19.88
C ALA A 139 -26.86 -0.27 -20.82
N ASP A 140 -27.58 0.15 -21.87
CA ASP A 140 -27.06 1.11 -22.82
C ASP A 140 -26.65 2.44 -22.19
N ASN A 141 -27.32 2.82 -21.12
CA ASN A 141 -27.07 4.04 -20.37
C ASN A 141 -26.34 3.85 -19.05
N GLU A 142 -25.80 2.65 -18.79
CA GLU A 142 -25.19 2.33 -17.50
C GLU A 142 -23.86 1.61 -17.62
N LEU A 143 -22.82 2.17 -16.97
CA LEU A 143 -21.51 1.57 -16.79
C LEU A 143 -21.36 1.08 -15.36
N VAL A 144 -20.93 -0.15 -15.20
CA VAL A 144 -20.68 -0.78 -13.90
C VAL A 144 -19.24 -1.30 -13.79
N ALA A 145 -18.73 -1.32 -12.56
CA ALA A 145 -17.52 -2.01 -12.20
C ALA A 145 -17.87 -3.31 -11.45
N LYS A 146 -17.43 -4.44 -11.97
CA LYS A 146 -17.57 -5.75 -11.32
C LYS A 146 -16.23 -6.15 -10.73
N VAL A 147 -16.22 -6.52 -9.47
CA VAL A 147 -15.01 -7.03 -8.80
C VAL A 147 -14.65 -8.38 -9.40
N ASN A 148 -13.47 -8.47 -10.01
CA ASN A 148 -12.96 -9.72 -10.58
C ASN A 148 -11.91 -10.38 -9.69
N SER A 149 -11.19 -9.59 -8.85
CA SER A 149 -10.18 -10.12 -7.94
C SER A 149 -10.03 -9.25 -6.72
N VAL A 150 -9.65 -9.87 -5.61
CA VAL A 150 -9.24 -9.22 -4.36
C VAL A 150 -7.97 -9.90 -3.90
N ALA A 151 -6.90 -9.16 -3.75
CA ALA A 151 -5.60 -9.67 -3.35
C ALA A 151 -4.92 -8.76 -2.33
N LEU A 152 -4.01 -9.34 -1.57
CA LEU A 152 -3.11 -8.53 -0.74
C LEU A 152 -2.14 -7.77 -1.65
N ASN A 153 -1.89 -6.52 -1.30
CA ASN A 153 -0.86 -5.74 -1.96
C ASN A 153 0.51 -6.33 -1.62
N GLU A 154 1.26 -6.73 -2.64
CA GLU A 154 2.59 -7.34 -2.46
C GLU A 154 3.57 -6.45 -1.70
N GLN A 155 3.44 -5.15 -1.82
CA GLN A 155 4.27 -4.20 -1.07
C GLN A 155 4.08 -4.31 0.45
N THR A 156 2.92 -4.79 0.93
CA THR A 156 2.69 -4.98 2.36
C THR A 156 3.36 -6.25 2.91
N LYS A 157 3.66 -7.22 2.07
CA LYS A 157 4.42 -8.41 2.47
C LYS A 157 5.82 -8.02 2.92
N SER A 158 6.45 -7.07 2.25
CA SER A 158 7.79 -6.58 2.60
C SER A 158 7.87 -5.97 4.01
N LEU A 159 6.78 -5.39 4.53
CA LEU A 159 6.75 -4.86 5.90
C LEU A 159 6.84 -5.98 6.95
N VAL A 160 6.14 -7.09 6.73
CA VAL A 160 6.18 -8.25 7.63
C VAL A 160 7.56 -8.89 7.58
N GLU A 161 8.12 -9.05 6.39
CA GLU A 161 9.46 -9.61 6.18
C GLU A 161 10.56 -8.74 6.78
N THR A 162 10.47 -7.42 6.63
CA THR A 162 11.40 -6.47 7.24
C THR A 162 11.37 -6.55 8.75
N ARG A 163 10.19 -6.70 9.36
CA ARG A 163 10.05 -6.88 10.81
C ARG A 163 10.68 -8.20 11.28
N ALA A 164 10.46 -9.28 10.55
CA ALA A 164 11.05 -10.58 10.85
C ALA A 164 12.57 -10.55 10.70
N ALA A 165 13.09 -9.89 9.66
CA ALA A 165 14.51 -9.69 9.45
C ALA A 165 15.15 -8.87 10.57
N SER A 166 14.49 -7.81 11.02
CA SER A 166 14.97 -7.00 12.16
C SER A 166 15.03 -7.80 13.45
N ALA A 167 14.01 -8.61 13.74
CA ALA A 167 14.01 -9.50 14.90
C ALA A 167 15.13 -10.54 14.83
N ALA A 168 15.38 -11.10 13.65
CA ALA A 168 16.47 -12.07 13.46
C ALA A 168 17.86 -11.44 13.64
N LEU A 169 18.06 -10.18 13.22
CA LEU A 169 19.31 -9.45 13.48
C LEU A 169 19.52 -9.17 14.96
N ILE A 170 18.47 -8.83 15.71
CA ILE A 170 18.54 -8.65 17.17
C ILE A 170 18.92 -9.98 17.84
N ASN A 171 18.28 -11.08 17.45
CA ASN A 171 18.58 -12.40 17.99
C ASN A 171 20.02 -12.81 17.67
N SER A 172 20.52 -12.54 16.46
CA SER A 172 21.93 -12.78 16.10
C SER A 172 22.90 -12.02 17.00
N GLY A 173 22.55 -10.80 17.44
CA GLY A 173 23.33 -10.07 18.43
C GLY A 173 23.31 -10.70 19.82
N ALA A 174 22.15 -11.22 20.24
CA ALA A 174 22.00 -11.94 21.51
C ALA A 174 22.79 -13.26 21.51
N ASP A 175 22.76 -14.00 20.40
CA ASP A 175 23.55 -15.24 20.24
C ASP A 175 25.05 -14.94 20.29
N LEU A 176 25.50 -13.85 19.66
CA LEU A 176 26.89 -13.43 19.76
C LEU A 176 27.30 -13.11 21.21
N LEU A 177 26.39 -12.51 21.99
CA LEU A 177 26.63 -12.20 23.40
C LEU A 177 26.75 -13.47 24.25
N THR A 178 25.86 -14.43 24.08
CA THR A 178 25.79 -15.64 24.92
C THR A 178 26.85 -16.69 24.59
N ASP A 179 27.34 -16.72 23.36
CA ASP A 179 28.36 -17.69 22.92
C ASP A 179 29.74 -17.02 22.80
N SER A 180 29.99 -16.32 21.73
CA SER A 180 31.35 -15.82 21.42
C SER A 180 31.81 -14.75 22.41
N SER A 181 30.94 -13.87 22.88
CA SER A 181 31.32 -12.82 23.82
C SER A 181 31.61 -13.39 25.21
N MET A 182 30.80 -14.35 25.67
CA MET A 182 31.04 -15.00 26.96
C MET A 182 32.35 -15.78 26.96
N ASN A 183 32.66 -16.51 25.88
CA ASN A 183 33.93 -17.23 25.73
C ASN A 183 35.12 -16.27 25.68
N ALA A 184 35.01 -15.14 24.94
CA ALA A 184 36.03 -14.11 24.90
C ALA A 184 36.28 -13.47 26.27
N ALA A 185 35.20 -13.23 27.04
CA ALA A 185 35.30 -12.70 28.39
C ALA A 185 36.01 -13.68 29.36
N ILE A 186 35.69 -14.98 29.29
CA ILE A 186 36.32 -16.01 30.11
C ILE A 186 37.80 -16.13 29.75
N GLU A 187 38.13 -16.12 28.47
CA GLU A 187 39.51 -16.17 28.00
C GLU A 187 40.31 -14.94 28.46
N ALA A 188 39.75 -13.74 28.26
CA ALA A 188 40.36 -12.51 28.73
C ALA A 188 40.61 -12.49 30.25
N ALA A 189 39.62 -12.98 31.04
CA ALA A 189 39.77 -13.10 32.47
C ALA A 189 40.83 -14.13 32.93
N SER A 190 41.18 -15.06 32.05
CA SER A 190 42.17 -16.12 32.35
C SER A 190 43.64 -15.65 32.16
N VAL A 191 43.83 -14.54 31.47
CA VAL A 191 45.14 -13.92 31.25
C VAL A 191 45.46 -13.04 32.47
N ALA A 192 46.74 -12.99 32.86
CA ALA A 192 47.18 -12.07 33.94
C ALA A 192 46.84 -10.61 33.57
N PRO A 193 46.28 -9.83 34.53
CA PRO A 193 45.91 -8.45 34.26
C PRO A 193 47.08 -7.65 33.75
N ARG A 194 46.92 -6.91 32.66
CA ARG A 194 47.92 -5.94 32.22
C ARG A 194 47.86 -4.72 33.15
N THR A 195 48.85 -4.57 34.01
CA THR A 195 49.03 -3.38 34.81
C THR A 195 49.42 -2.20 33.94
N VAL A 196 48.53 -1.23 33.83
CA VAL A 196 48.90 0.10 33.28
C VAL A 196 49.60 0.87 34.38
N PRO A 197 50.78 1.49 34.17
CA PRO A 197 51.46 2.29 35.19
C PRO A 197 50.51 3.38 35.69
N GLY A 198 50.19 3.33 37.01
CA GLY A 198 49.32 4.32 37.66
C GLY A 198 47.84 3.98 37.81
N GLY A 199 47.37 2.81 37.36
CA GLY A 199 45.98 2.34 37.47
C GLY A 199 45.85 1.00 38.19
N SER A 200 44.89 0.87 39.10
CA SER A 200 44.50 -0.42 39.70
C SER A 200 43.56 -1.17 38.75
N ASN A 201 44.02 -1.52 37.56
CA ASN A 201 43.22 -2.17 36.58
C ASN A 201 43.39 -3.70 36.63
N ASP A 202 42.55 -4.32 37.41
CA ASP A 202 42.47 -5.78 37.49
C ASP A 202 41.57 -6.39 36.38
N PHE A 203 41.14 -5.58 35.38
CA PHE A 203 40.24 -6.03 34.31
C PHE A 203 41.00 -6.16 32.98
N ASN A 204 40.66 -7.19 32.23
CA ASN A 204 41.11 -7.38 30.86
C ASN A 204 39.97 -7.02 29.88
N LEU A 205 40.35 -6.30 28.82
CA LEU A 205 39.43 -5.98 27.71
C LEU A 205 39.20 -7.22 26.83
N TRP A 206 37.98 -7.42 26.42
CA TRP A 206 37.60 -8.41 25.42
C TRP A 206 36.75 -7.78 24.33
N ALA A 207 36.75 -8.39 23.16
CA ALA A 207 35.94 -8.03 22.03
C ALA A 207 35.44 -9.29 21.32
N ALA A 208 34.19 -9.26 20.89
CA ALA A 208 33.64 -10.29 19.99
C ALA A 208 32.91 -9.62 18.85
N GLN A 209 33.02 -10.18 17.66
CA GLN A 209 32.33 -9.68 16.48
C GLN A 209 31.69 -10.82 15.72
N GLY A 210 30.56 -10.54 15.06
CA GLY A 210 29.87 -11.50 14.24
C GLY A 210 29.16 -10.85 13.07
N GLY A 211 29.12 -11.55 11.94
CA GLY A 211 28.35 -11.17 10.77
C GLY A 211 27.19 -12.12 10.59
N SER A 212 26.06 -11.59 10.17
CA SER A 212 24.88 -12.40 9.83
C SER A 212 24.39 -12.06 8.43
N SER A 213 23.93 -13.06 7.71
CA SER A 213 23.26 -12.91 6.43
C SER A 213 22.02 -13.78 6.45
N LEU A 214 20.88 -13.16 6.22
CA LEU A 214 19.57 -13.80 6.31
C LEU A 214 18.78 -13.49 5.05
N ARG A 215 18.16 -14.52 4.49
CA ARG A 215 17.15 -14.37 3.44
C ARG A 215 15.83 -14.92 3.92
N LEU A 216 14.80 -14.07 3.95
CA LEU A 216 13.43 -14.44 4.26
C LEU A 216 12.61 -14.47 2.96
N ASN A 217 11.93 -15.58 2.71
CA ASN A 217 11.07 -15.79 1.55
C ASN A 217 9.65 -16.06 2.04
N SER A 218 8.71 -15.18 1.74
CA SER A 218 7.28 -15.37 2.05
C SER A 218 6.39 -14.95 0.90
N GLY A 219 6.85 -15.18 -0.34
CA GLY A 219 6.19 -14.78 -1.59
C GLY A 219 6.76 -13.52 -2.23
N SER A 220 7.47 -12.71 -1.48
CA SER A 220 8.55 -11.80 -1.84
C SER A 220 9.82 -12.28 -1.13
N HIS A 221 10.90 -11.54 -1.19
CA HIS A 221 12.08 -11.84 -0.37
C HIS A 221 12.68 -10.56 0.21
N VAL A 222 13.26 -10.68 1.39
CA VAL A 222 14.10 -9.66 2.02
C VAL A 222 15.44 -10.28 2.32
N ASP A 223 16.49 -9.67 1.79
CA ASP A 223 17.87 -9.98 2.13
C ASP A 223 18.32 -9.01 3.22
N ALA A 224 18.64 -9.52 4.40
CA ALA A 224 19.18 -8.74 5.50
C ALA A 224 20.60 -9.17 5.79
N LYS A 225 21.51 -8.22 5.85
CA LYS A 225 22.90 -8.42 6.27
C LYS A 225 23.14 -7.56 7.50
N GLY A 226 23.70 -8.16 8.52
CA GLY A 226 24.00 -7.50 9.78
C GLY A 226 25.42 -7.73 10.21
N TRP A 227 25.91 -6.82 11.03
CA TRP A 227 27.18 -6.91 11.70
C TRP A 227 26.99 -6.46 13.14
N ASN A 228 27.51 -7.27 14.08
CA ASN A 228 27.41 -7.03 15.50
C ASN A 228 28.82 -7.02 16.10
N ILE A 229 29.05 -6.15 17.07
CA ILE A 229 30.24 -6.11 17.88
C ILE A 229 29.86 -5.98 19.34
N ASN A 230 30.48 -6.79 20.19
CA ASN A 230 30.36 -6.70 21.62
C ASN A 230 31.77 -6.41 22.20
N LEU A 231 31.80 -5.49 23.13
CA LEU A 231 33.01 -5.07 23.83
C LEU A 231 32.74 -5.10 25.32
N GLY A 232 33.71 -5.50 26.11
CA GLY A 232 33.56 -5.49 27.55
C GLY A 232 34.86 -5.69 28.28
N PHE A 233 34.78 -5.72 29.60
CA PHE A 233 35.89 -5.95 30.49
C PHE A 233 35.57 -7.21 31.32
N ALA A 234 36.59 -8.03 31.57
CA ALA A 234 36.43 -9.22 32.38
C ALA A 234 37.54 -9.33 33.43
N LYS A 235 37.15 -9.78 34.62
CA LYS A 235 38.03 -10.04 35.76
C LYS A 235 37.71 -11.41 36.37
N LYS A 236 38.72 -12.07 36.83
CA LYS A 236 38.62 -13.30 37.59
C LYS A 236 38.89 -13.04 39.08
N ALA A 237 38.01 -13.52 39.93
CA ALA A 237 38.16 -13.46 41.38
C ALA A 237 38.02 -14.86 41.99
N ALA A 238 38.84 -15.14 42.97
CA ALA A 238 38.72 -16.35 43.76
C ALA A 238 37.62 -16.19 44.80
N ALA A 239 36.70 -17.17 44.87
CA ALA A 239 35.61 -17.24 45.86
C ALA A 239 35.68 -18.58 46.58
N GLY A 240 36.56 -18.68 47.57
CA GLY A 240 36.83 -19.94 48.25
C GLY A 240 37.52 -20.95 47.31
N ARG A 241 36.87 -22.10 47.09
CA ARG A 241 37.34 -23.14 46.13
C ARG A 241 36.90 -22.86 44.70
N ASN A 242 36.04 -21.87 44.48
CA ASN A 242 35.46 -21.52 43.16
C ASN A 242 36.14 -20.29 42.61
N THR A 243 36.04 -20.13 41.29
CA THR A 243 36.47 -18.92 40.57
C THR A 243 35.27 -18.32 39.89
N ILE A 244 35.07 -16.99 40.09
CA ILE A 244 34.00 -16.23 39.46
C ILE A 244 34.63 -15.29 38.43
N THR A 245 34.10 -15.33 37.21
CA THR A 245 34.42 -14.35 36.16
C THR A 245 33.28 -13.35 36.13
N TYR A 246 33.58 -12.06 36.22
CA TYR A 246 32.60 -10.99 36.17
C TYR A 246 33.17 -9.79 35.41
N GLY A 247 32.27 -8.97 34.90
CA GLY A 247 32.59 -7.73 34.20
C GLY A 247 31.37 -7.26 33.38
N PRO A 248 31.26 -5.97 33.09
CA PRO A 248 30.26 -5.43 32.17
C PRO A 248 30.60 -5.73 30.71
#